data_fa6cf163c9dfccb56825b1ad165443b5
#
_entry.id   fa6cf163c9dfccb56825b1ad165443b5
#
_cell.length_a   1.000
_cell.length_b   1.000
_cell.length_c   1.000
_cell.angle_alpha   90.00
_cell.angle_beta   90.00
_cell.angle_gamma   90.00
#
_symmetry.space_group_name_H-M   'P 1'
#
loop_
_entity.id
_entity.type
_entity.pdbx_description
1 polymer ?
#
loop_
_entity_poly.entity_id
_entity_poly.type
_entity_poly.pdbx_seq_one_letter_code
_entity_poly.pdbx_strand_id
1 'polypeptide(L)'
;MAALVDLKPAEVKIVGFYRSDTFNRTITFVPPGSFDFTSAIGNCQLVNKSTNALVEELTTGNGGLTFPTADDILLFVSDADTTTWPICTLVGDIQVELSDGTVRTLVKLEIVVEKPVTPI
;
A
#
# COMPACT_ATOMS: atom_id res chain seq x y z
N MET A 1 7.28 27.92 -22.24
CA MET A 1 6.28 26.84 -22.20
C MET A 1 6.47 26.02 -20.95
N ALA A 2 5.41 25.81 -20.19
CA ALA A 2 5.49 24.98 -19.00
C ALA A 2 5.66 23.52 -19.37
N ALA A 3 6.46 22.77 -18.60
CA ALA A 3 6.59 21.34 -18.77
C ALA A 3 5.31 20.65 -18.28
N LEU A 4 4.92 19.58 -18.96
CA LEU A 4 3.82 18.75 -18.52
C LEU A 4 4.28 17.94 -17.30
N VAL A 5 3.53 18.03 -16.20
CA VAL A 5 3.80 17.25 -15.00
C VAL A 5 2.73 16.18 -14.85
N ASP A 6 3.17 14.94 -14.83
CA ASP A 6 2.27 13.81 -14.61
C ASP A 6 2.13 13.55 -13.11
N LEU A 7 0.94 13.83 -12.57
CA LEU A 7 0.63 13.65 -11.16
C LEU A 7 -0.12 12.34 -10.89
N LYS A 8 -0.22 11.47 -11.89
CA LYS A 8 -0.90 10.20 -11.70
C LYS A 8 -0.12 9.31 -10.73
N PRO A 9 -0.82 8.64 -9.80
CA PRO A 9 -0.17 7.68 -8.94
C PRO A 9 0.33 6.48 -9.74
N ALA A 10 1.39 5.85 -9.24
CA ALA A 10 1.87 4.59 -9.77
C ALA A 10 0.81 3.51 -9.54
N GLU A 11 0.66 2.60 -10.49
CA GLU A 11 -0.27 1.47 -10.36
C GLU A 11 0.52 0.22 -9.99
N VAL A 12 0.17 -0.42 -8.88
CA VAL A 12 0.82 -1.63 -8.39
C VAL A 12 -0.23 -2.71 -8.22
N LYS A 13 -0.05 -3.84 -8.91
CA LYS A 13 -0.93 -4.99 -8.80
C LYS A 13 -0.15 -6.17 -8.24
N ILE A 14 -0.68 -6.75 -7.15
CA ILE A 14 -0.09 -7.91 -6.50
C ILE A 14 -0.99 -9.11 -6.76
N VAL A 15 -0.44 -10.14 -7.36
CA VAL A 15 -1.13 -11.42 -7.63
C VAL A 15 -0.39 -12.53 -6.89
N GLY A 16 -1.09 -13.65 -6.68
CA GLY A 16 -0.47 -14.80 -6.02
C GLY A 16 -0.30 -14.61 -4.51
N PHE A 17 -1.06 -13.70 -3.90
CA PHE A 17 -1.06 -13.56 -2.45
C PHE A 17 -2.14 -14.46 -1.86
N TYR A 18 -1.75 -15.32 -0.93
CA TYR A 18 -2.67 -16.26 -0.28
C TYR A 18 -3.08 -15.74 1.08
N ARG A 19 -4.38 -15.84 1.38
CA ARG A 19 -4.90 -15.51 2.71
C ARG A 19 -4.15 -16.32 3.76
N SER A 20 -3.90 -15.73 4.91
CA SER A 20 -3.14 -16.29 6.04
C SER A 20 -1.63 -16.23 5.86
N ASP A 21 -1.13 -15.75 4.72
CA ASP A 21 0.29 -15.42 4.57
C ASP A 21 0.57 -14.04 5.16
N THR A 22 1.81 -13.85 5.61
CA THR A 22 2.26 -12.50 5.99
C THR A 22 2.34 -11.64 4.74
N PHE A 23 1.70 -10.47 4.78
CA PHE A 23 1.80 -9.50 3.70
C PHE A 23 2.95 -8.55 4.00
N ASN A 24 3.98 -8.57 3.16
CA ASN A 24 5.18 -7.76 3.34
C ASN A 24 5.68 -7.35 1.95
N ARG A 25 5.49 -6.09 1.59
CA ARG A 25 5.86 -5.58 0.27
C ARG A 25 6.51 -4.21 0.40
N THR A 26 7.62 -4.02 -0.31
CA THR A 26 8.31 -2.74 -0.39
C THR A 26 8.13 -2.15 -1.77
N ILE A 27 7.75 -0.88 -1.83
CA ILE A 27 7.64 -0.12 -3.08
C ILE A 27 8.75 0.90 -3.08
N THR A 28 9.65 0.80 -4.05
CA THR A 28 10.79 1.72 -4.20
C THR A 28 10.52 2.69 -5.33
N PHE A 29 10.68 3.98 -5.07
CA PHE A 29 10.52 5.02 -6.07
C PHE A 29 11.84 5.32 -6.74
N VAL A 30 11.81 5.40 -8.07
CA VAL A 30 13.00 5.67 -8.89
C VAL A 30 12.73 6.85 -9.83
N PRO A 31 13.72 7.69 -10.09
CA PRO A 31 15.08 7.65 -9.55
C PRO A 31 15.12 7.99 -8.06
N PRO A 32 16.20 7.66 -7.33
CA PRO A 32 16.36 8.05 -5.93
C PRO A 32 16.19 9.55 -5.76
N GLY A 33 15.51 9.96 -4.67
CA GLY A 33 15.26 11.36 -4.41
C GLY A 33 14.02 11.93 -5.10
N SER A 34 13.23 11.09 -5.80
CA SER A 34 11.95 11.53 -6.39
C SER A 34 11.00 12.08 -5.34
N PHE A 35 11.00 11.47 -4.16
CA PHE A 35 10.29 11.93 -2.97
C PHE A 35 11.25 11.83 -1.79
N ASP A 36 10.95 12.56 -0.74
CA ASP A 36 11.67 12.44 0.53
C ASP A 36 10.66 12.03 1.59
N PHE A 37 10.73 10.78 2.02
CA PHE A 37 9.81 10.22 3.01
C PHE A 37 10.28 10.42 4.45
N THR A 38 11.33 11.20 4.67
CA THR A 38 11.78 11.54 6.02
C THR A 38 10.66 12.28 6.75
N SER A 39 10.23 11.75 7.89
CA SER A 39 9.13 12.31 8.69
C SER A 39 7.78 12.37 7.97
N ALA A 40 7.60 11.57 6.94
CA ALA A 40 6.32 11.48 6.23
C ALA A 40 5.30 10.67 7.03
N ILE A 41 4.02 10.95 6.76
CA ILE A 41 2.89 10.21 7.34
C ILE A 41 2.14 9.57 6.19
N GLY A 42 1.86 8.30 6.30
CA GLY A 42 1.17 7.55 5.24
C GLY A 42 -0.11 6.89 5.73
N ASN A 43 -1.03 6.71 4.79
CA ASN A 43 -2.31 6.05 5.02
C ASN A 43 -2.73 5.28 3.77
N CYS A 44 -3.21 4.07 3.97
CA CYS A 44 -3.77 3.24 2.91
C CYS A 44 -4.95 2.46 3.48
N GLN A 45 -6.12 2.62 2.87
CA GLN A 45 -7.30 1.84 3.22
C GLN A 45 -7.54 0.83 2.11
N LEU A 46 -7.49 -0.46 2.45
CA LEU A 46 -7.78 -1.54 1.52
C LEU A 46 -9.25 -1.92 1.64
N VAL A 47 -9.97 -1.81 0.54
CA VAL A 47 -11.39 -2.12 0.48
C VAL A 47 -11.63 -3.27 -0.48
N ASN A 48 -12.70 -4.01 -0.24
CA ASN A 48 -13.17 -5.04 -1.17
C ASN A 48 -13.68 -4.36 -2.44
N LYS A 49 -13.08 -4.67 -3.58
CA LYS A 49 -13.42 -4.04 -4.86
C LYS A 49 -14.90 -4.21 -5.23
N SER A 50 -15.49 -5.35 -4.86
CA SER A 50 -16.88 -5.66 -5.21
C SER A 50 -17.90 -4.99 -4.30
N THR A 51 -17.59 -4.83 -3.01
CA THR A 51 -18.54 -4.34 -2.00
C THR A 51 -18.21 -2.97 -1.44
N ASN A 52 -16.99 -2.46 -1.69
CA ASN A 52 -16.43 -1.25 -1.07
C ASN A 52 -16.31 -1.32 0.45
N ALA A 53 -16.45 -2.51 1.04
CA ALA A 53 -16.27 -2.66 2.48
C ALA A 53 -14.80 -2.54 2.85
N LEU A 54 -14.50 -1.78 3.92
CA LEU A 54 -13.15 -1.66 4.44
C LEU A 54 -12.70 -3.00 4.99
N VAL A 55 -11.51 -3.45 4.57
CA VAL A 55 -10.93 -4.72 4.99
C VAL A 55 -9.74 -4.49 5.91
N GLU A 56 -8.86 -3.56 5.56
CA GLU A 56 -7.63 -3.31 6.31
C GLU A 56 -7.25 -1.84 6.19
N GLU A 57 -6.76 -1.27 7.27
CA GLU A 57 -6.18 0.07 7.26
C GLU A 57 -4.70 -0.02 7.63
N LEU A 58 -3.85 0.55 6.76
CA LEU A 58 -2.40 0.57 6.93
C LEU A 58 -1.98 2.03 7.12
N THR A 59 -1.46 2.34 8.29
CA THR A 59 -1.04 3.71 8.59
C THR A 59 0.35 3.70 9.23
N THR A 60 1.01 4.85 9.22
CA THR A 60 2.25 5.01 9.97
C THR A 60 2.01 4.87 11.48
N GLY A 61 0.81 5.23 11.94
CA GLY A 61 0.46 5.12 13.35
C GLY A 61 0.27 3.68 13.83
N ASN A 62 -0.20 2.77 12.97
CA ASN A 62 -0.41 1.36 13.36
C ASN A 62 0.70 0.42 12.90
N GLY A 63 1.74 0.95 12.24
CA GLY A 63 2.88 0.16 11.78
C GLY A 63 2.64 -0.61 10.49
N GLY A 64 1.46 -0.52 9.89
CA GLY A 64 1.15 -1.19 8.63
C GLY A 64 1.81 -0.53 7.43
N LEU A 65 2.21 0.72 7.56
CA LEU A 65 2.89 1.48 6.52
C LEU A 65 4.07 2.19 7.15
N THR A 66 5.28 1.92 6.66
CA THR A 66 6.50 2.55 7.15
C THR A 66 7.36 3.01 5.99
N PHE A 67 8.32 3.87 6.30
CA PHE A 67 9.26 4.40 5.32
C PHE A 67 10.68 3.99 5.76
N PRO A 68 11.16 2.79 5.32
CA PRO A 68 12.49 2.31 5.74
C PRO A 68 13.63 3.21 5.26
N THR A 69 13.45 3.85 4.10
CA THR A 69 14.39 4.82 3.55
C THR A 69 13.60 6.01 2.99
N ALA A 70 14.32 7.05 2.54
CA ALA A 70 13.67 8.22 1.92
C ALA A 70 13.00 7.89 0.58
N ASP A 71 13.26 6.71 0.00
CA ASP A 71 12.73 6.30 -1.31
C ASP A 71 11.75 5.14 -1.24
N ASP A 72 11.56 4.53 -0.08
CA ASP A 72 10.80 3.28 0.06
C ASP A 72 9.55 3.43 0.90
N ILE A 73 8.49 2.74 0.48
CA ILE A 73 7.29 2.52 1.29
C ILE A 73 7.19 1.03 1.56
N LEU A 74 7.14 0.63 2.83
CA LEU A 74 6.96 -0.75 3.24
C LEU A 74 5.53 -0.93 3.76
N LEU A 75 4.81 -1.90 3.19
CA LEU A 75 3.48 -2.31 3.64
C LEU A 75 3.60 -3.65 4.35
N PHE A 76 3.02 -3.73 5.55
CA PHE A 76 3.09 -4.94 6.36
C PHE A 76 1.74 -5.23 7.02
N VAL A 77 1.29 -6.49 6.90
CA VAL A 77 0.14 -7.02 7.64
C VAL A 77 0.51 -8.42 8.12
N SER A 78 0.29 -8.68 9.41
CA SER A 78 0.62 -9.97 9.99
C SER A 78 -0.25 -11.09 9.41
N ASP A 79 0.23 -12.32 9.49
CA ASP A 79 -0.54 -13.49 9.05
C ASP A 79 -1.83 -13.66 9.85
N ALA A 80 -1.81 -13.31 11.14
CA ALA A 80 -3.02 -13.34 11.97
C ALA A 80 -4.11 -12.40 11.41
N ASP A 81 -3.72 -11.22 10.96
CA ASP A 81 -4.67 -10.25 10.41
C ASP A 81 -5.12 -10.63 9.00
N THR A 82 -4.23 -11.14 8.13
CA THR A 82 -4.63 -11.55 6.79
C THR A 82 -5.55 -12.75 6.79
N THR A 83 -5.57 -13.53 7.87
CA THR A 83 -6.50 -14.65 8.03
C THR A 83 -7.95 -14.20 7.97
N THR A 84 -8.23 -12.94 8.34
CA THR A 84 -9.58 -12.37 8.29
C THR A 84 -9.94 -11.77 6.92
N TRP A 85 -8.98 -11.70 6.00
CA TRP A 85 -9.23 -11.10 4.69
C TRP A 85 -10.18 -11.97 3.87
N PRO A 86 -11.14 -11.36 3.14
CA PRO A 86 -11.99 -12.11 2.23
C PRO A 86 -11.20 -12.58 1.00
N ILE A 87 -11.67 -13.65 0.37
CA ILE A 87 -11.14 -14.08 -0.92
C ILE A 87 -11.74 -13.18 -1.99
N CYS A 88 -11.01 -12.16 -2.36
CA CYS A 88 -11.50 -11.11 -3.26
C CYS A 88 -10.33 -10.31 -3.80
N THR A 89 -10.61 -9.31 -4.60
CA THR A 89 -9.63 -8.30 -4.98
C THR A 89 -9.78 -7.10 -4.04
N LEU A 90 -8.69 -6.73 -3.37
CA LEU A 90 -8.61 -5.54 -2.55
C LEU A 90 -8.05 -4.40 -3.37
N VAL A 91 -8.59 -3.21 -3.19
CA VAL A 91 -8.08 -1.99 -3.84
C VAL A 91 -7.90 -0.90 -2.78
N GLY A 92 -6.92 -0.05 -3.01
CA GLY A 92 -6.67 1.08 -2.12
C GLY A 92 -5.66 2.04 -2.72
N ASP A 93 -5.65 3.24 -2.16
CA ASP A 93 -4.68 4.26 -2.54
C ASP A 93 -3.74 4.49 -1.38
N ILE A 94 -2.45 4.66 -1.67
CA ILE A 94 -1.47 5.09 -0.67
C ILE A 94 -1.36 6.60 -0.77
N GLN A 95 -1.80 7.28 0.29
CA GLN A 95 -1.72 8.72 0.41
C GLN A 95 -0.63 9.07 1.43
N VAL A 96 0.21 10.01 1.08
CA VAL A 96 1.36 10.40 1.90
C VAL A 96 1.34 11.91 2.12
N GLU A 97 1.51 12.32 3.37
CA GLU A 97 1.78 13.70 3.73
C GLU A 97 3.29 13.83 3.96
N LEU A 98 3.94 14.62 3.13
CA LEU A 98 5.37 14.86 3.22
C LEU A 98 5.69 15.88 4.32
N SER A 99 6.97 15.99 4.71
CA SER A 99 7.39 16.85 5.80
C SER A 99 7.08 18.33 5.59
N ASP A 100 6.91 18.75 4.34
CA ASP A 100 6.52 20.14 4.01
C ASP A 100 5.01 20.38 4.06
N GLY A 101 4.22 19.36 4.43
CA GLY A 101 2.77 19.43 4.50
C GLY A 101 2.05 19.10 3.21
N THR A 102 2.78 18.79 2.13
CA THR A 102 2.17 18.41 0.87
C THR A 102 1.57 17.02 0.98
N VAL A 103 0.29 16.87 0.59
CA VAL A 103 -0.42 15.59 0.59
C VAL A 103 -0.56 15.11 -0.84
N ARG A 104 -0.17 13.85 -1.10
CA ARG A 104 -0.24 13.27 -2.43
C ARG A 104 -0.68 11.81 -2.38
N THR A 105 -1.47 11.42 -3.36
CA THR A 105 -1.75 10.02 -3.64
C THR A 105 -0.66 9.50 -4.57
N LEU A 106 0.18 8.61 -4.06
CA LEU A 106 1.37 8.16 -4.78
C LEU A 106 1.19 6.82 -5.47
N VAL A 107 0.31 5.95 -4.96
CA VAL A 107 0.15 4.59 -5.46
C VAL A 107 -1.32 4.22 -5.47
N LYS A 108 -1.75 3.58 -6.56
CA LYS A 108 -2.99 2.81 -6.60
C LYS A 108 -2.63 1.34 -6.48
N LEU A 109 -3.13 0.70 -5.45
CA LEU A 109 -2.77 -0.67 -5.09
C LEU A 109 -3.94 -1.60 -5.34
N GLU A 110 -3.65 -2.75 -5.97
CA GLU A 110 -4.63 -3.81 -6.15
C GLU A 110 -3.99 -5.12 -5.69
N ILE A 111 -4.69 -5.86 -4.82
CA ILE A 111 -4.21 -7.13 -4.28
C ILE A 111 -5.25 -8.19 -4.57
N VAL A 112 -4.87 -9.21 -5.31
CA VAL A 112 -5.74 -10.39 -5.54
C VAL A 112 -5.46 -11.40 -4.44
N VAL A 113 -6.45 -11.59 -3.55
CA VAL A 113 -6.34 -12.50 -2.40
C VAL A 113 -6.90 -13.85 -2.81
N GLU A 114 -6.08 -14.89 -2.69
CA GLU A 114 -6.45 -16.24 -3.09
C GLU A 114 -6.59 -17.16 -1.88
N LYS A 115 -7.40 -18.20 -2.04
CA LYS A 115 -7.60 -19.20 -0.99
C LYS A 115 -6.45 -20.21 -1.03
N PRO A 116 -5.77 -20.46 0.10
CA PRO A 116 -4.72 -21.47 0.13
C PRO A 116 -5.31 -22.87 -0.01
N VAL A 117 -4.57 -23.73 -0.71
CA VAL A 117 -4.94 -25.14 -0.85
C VAL A 117 -4.55 -25.90 0.41
N THR A 118 -3.40 -25.54 0.99
CA THR A 118 -2.87 -26.19 2.18
C THR A 118 -2.82 -25.19 3.33
N PRO A 119 -3.74 -25.24 4.29
CA PRO A 119 -3.69 -24.35 5.44
C PRO A 119 -2.61 -24.81 6.41
N ILE A 120 -2.05 -23.85 7.13
CA ILE A 120 -1.13 -24.13 8.23
C ILE A 120 -1.93 -24.45 9.49
#